data_2e390f3e2f2bb0eccb672ac871e43a1a
#
_entry.id   2e390f3e2f2bb0eccb672ac871e43a1a
#
_cell.length_a   1.000
_cell.length_b   1.000
_cell.length_c   1.000
_cell.angle_alpha   90.00
_cell.angle_beta   90.00
_cell.angle_gamma   90.00
#
_symmetry.space_group_name_H-M   'P 1'
#
loop_
_entity.id
_entity.type
_entity.pdbx_description
1 polymer ?
#
loop_
_entity_poly.entity_id
_entity_poly.type
_entity_poly.pdbx_seq_one_letter_code
_entity_poly.pdbx_strand_id
1 'polypeptide(L)'
;MTTSPRSALFAAALACTACAAVAQRGATAYRVTYHSSWSPGTHPTAFPPQPHYSPLVGATHDGSVTVWEPGGVATPGLEQVAEVGATTILAQELAQHVQAGGAAQVLNYGFAGALGVSPGSVSVTFVTTPAFSQLSLVSMLAPSPDWFVGLHGVELLQGGDWVEALTVPAHAYDAGTDSGGSYLSPDADVTPHQPIARVTTVSGPFANSSTQVGVFTIQRLHSTLIYGCVNPAGSLTVSGDARLGQSLQLTLADPTLQFPTPAVTALAVSGSRVAGFPCGPLLPGRGLAAGQPGELLLGSVDATILGPLFQGGTVSVAVPIPQQAALVGQSFYLQGLFASGRIGLTRAVALRVGS
;
A
#
# COMPACT_ATOMS: atom_id res chain seq x y z
N MET A 1 -50.35 -27.62 29.84
CA MET A 1 -49.43 -26.48 30.08
C MET A 1 -48.44 -26.48 28.94
N THR A 2 -48.68 -25.64 27.95
CA THR A 2 -47.95 -25.53 26.71
C THR A 2 -47.05 -24.28 26.80
N THR A 3 -45.75 -24.43 26.86
CA THR A 3 -44.79 -23.34 26.77
C THR A 3 -44.37 -23.16 25.33
N SER A 4 -44.63 -21.98 24.78
CA SER A 4 -44.29 -21.52 23.44
C SER A 4 -42.79 -21.23 23.29
N PRO A 5 -42.15 -21.57 22.16
CA PRO A 5 -40.80 -21.17 21.85
C PRO A 5 -40.83 -19.86 21.01
N ARG A 6 -40.58 -18.72 21.65
CA ARG A 6 -40.26 -17.47 20.96
C ARG A 6 -39.13 -16.79 21.70
N SER A 7 -37.90 -17.00 21.24
CA SER A 7 -36.75 -16.12 21.48
C SER A 7 -35.45 -16.78 20.96
N ALA A 8 -35.26 -16.79 19.66
CA ALA A 8 -33.93 -17.06 19.07
C ALA A 8 -33.89 -16.54 17.63
N LEU A 9 -33.88 -15.22 17.44
CA LEU A 9 -33.68 -14.61 16.11
C LEU A 9 -33.28 -13.14 16.25
N PHE A 10 -32.16 -12.86 16.93
CA PHE A 10 -31.54 -11.52 16.90
C PHE A 10 -30.06 -11.60 17.33
N ALA A 11 -29.21 -12.27 16.53
CA ALA A 11 -27.77 -12.25 16.73
C ALA A 11 -26.97 -12.60 15.45
N ALA A 12 -27.40 -12.16 14.28
CA ALA A 12 -26.67 -12.48 13.05
C ALA A 12 -26.55 -11.31 12.07
N ALA A 13 -26.57 -10.05 12.54
CA ALA A 13 -26.52 -8.89 11.65
C ALA A 13 -25.43 -7.86 11.95
N LEU A 14 -24.46 -8.15 12.84
CA LEU A 14 -23.42 -7.16 13.20
C LEU A 14 -22.00 -7.45 12.67
N ALA A 15 -21.78 -8.51 11.91
CA ALA A 15 -20.43 -8.87 11.45
C ALA A 15 -20.05 -8.35 10.05
N CYS A 16 -20.92 -7.63 9.34
CA CYS A 16 -20.68 -7.25 7.94
C CYS A 16 -20.36 -5.76 7.71
N THR A 17 -20.37 -4.91 8.75
CA THR A 17 -20.13 -3.46 8.59
C THR A 17 -18.65 -3.05 8.60
N ALA A 18 -17.76 -3.87 9.12
CA ALA A 18 -16.34 -3.56 9.18
C ALA A 18 -15.63 -3.75 7.82
N CYS A 19 -16.05 -4.75 7.02
CA CYS A 19 -15.43 -5.04 5.73
C CYS A 19 -15.73 -4.00 4.64
N ALA A 20 -16.89 -3.34 4.69
CA ALA A 20 -17.30 -2.32 3.72
C ALA A 20 -16.56 -0.97 3.93
N ALA A 21 -16.09 -0.67 5.14
CA ALA A 21 -15.38 0.58 5.44
C ALA A 21 -13.95 0.62 4.87
N VAL A 22 -13.33 -0.53 4.62
CA VAL A 22 -11.96 -0.64 4.12
C VAL A 22 -11.88 -0.37 2.61
N ALA A 23 -12.91 -0.75 1.85
CA ALA A 23 -12.96 -0.55 0.39
C ALA A 23 -13.11 0.92 -0.06
N GLN A 24 -13.32 1.86 0.87
CA GLN A 24 -13.66 3.26 0.56
C GLN A 24 -12.49 4.25 0.62
N ARG A 25 -11.27 3.81 0.92
CA ARG A 25 -10.16 4.74 1.23
C ARG A 25 -9.25 5.11 0.06
N GLY A 26 -9.54 4.66 -1.16
CA GLY A 26 -8.70 4.91 -2.32
C GLY A 26 -7.56 3.90 -2.46
N ALA A 27 -6.81 4.04 -3.53
CA ALA A 27 -5.69 3.16 -3.86
C ALA A 27 -4.48 3.98 -4.33
N THR A 28 -3.29 3.43 -4.17
CA THR A 28 -2.04 4.07 -4.57
C THR A 28 -1.17 3.09 -5.32
N ALA A 29 -0.68 3.51 -6.48
CA ALA A 29 0.29 2.76 -7.25
C ALA A 29 1.70 3.25 -6.94
N TYR A 30 2.59 2.31 -6.71
CA TYR A 30 4.00 2.53 -6.51
C TYR A 30 4.84 1.77 -7.52
N ARG A 31 6.02 2.31 -7.80
CA ARG A 31 7.12 1.57 -8.39
C ARG A 31 8.17 1.36 -7.32
N VAL A 32 8.57 0.11 -7.11
CA VAL A 32 9.78 -0.23 -6.37
C VAL A 32 10.85 -0.63 -7.35
N THR A 33 12.06 -0.09 -7.17
CA THR A 33 13.23 -0.44 -7.95
C THR A 33 14.32 -0.90 -7.00
N TYR A 34 14.84 -2.09 -7.21
CA TYR A 34 16.06 -2.55 -6.58
C TYR A 34 17.25 -2.23 -7.48
N HIS A 35 18.20 -1.47 -6.96
CA HIS A 35 19.48 -1.18 -7.59
C HIS A 35 20.57 -1.93 -6.83
N SER A 36 21.16 -2.95 -7.45
CA SER A 36 22.27 -3.68 -6.86
C SER A 36 23.61 -2.98 -7.15
N SER A 37 24.39 -2.79 -6.10
CA SER A 37 25.80 -2.39 -6.17
C SER A 37 26.75 -3.55 -5.84
N TRP A 38 26.23 -4.74 -5.60
CA TRP A 38 26.99 -5.93 -5.28
C TRP A 38 27.85 -6.35 -6.46
N SER A 39 29.17 -6.20 -6.30
CA SER A 39 30.16 -6.33 -7.38
C SER A 39 31.53 -6.66 -6.81
N PRO A 40 32.51 -7.10 -7.63
CA PRO A 40 33.88 -7.30 -7.15
C PRO A 40 34.53 -6.03 -6.57
N GLY A 41 34.08 -4.86 -7.02
CA GLY A 41 34.63 -3.57 -6.52
C GLY A 41 34.11 -3.21 -5.13
N THR A 42 32.89 -3.60 -4.79
CA THR A 42 32.26 -3.33 -3.48
C THR A 42 32.38 -4.52 -2.50
N HIS A 43 32.56 -5.74 -3.02
CA HIS A 43 32.64 -7.00 -2.27
C HIS A 43 33.79 -7.86 -2.82
N PRO A 44 35.06 -7.48 -2.56
CA PRO A 44 36.22 -8.08 -3.23
C PRO A 44 36.56 -9.50 -2.74
N THR A 45 36.08 -9.88 -1.53
CA THR A 45 36.45 -11.17 -0.93
C THR A 45 35.60 -12.28 -1.52
N ALA A 46 36.26 -13.23 -2.19
CA ALA A 46 35.68 -14.45 -2.75
C ALA A 46 34.40 -14.20 -3.59
N PHE A 47 34.33 -13.06 -4.29
CA PHE A 47 33.15 -12.68 -5.09
C PHE A 47 32.74 -13.82 -6.04
N PRO A 48 31.45 -14.22 -6.08
CA PRO A 48 31.05 -15.41 -6.79
C PRO A 48 30.98 -15.19 -8.31
N PRO A 49 31.10 -16.25 -9.11
CA PRO A 49 30.74 -16.19 -10.52
C PRO A 49 29.22 -16.02 -10.69
N GLN A 50 28.83 -15.33 -11.77
CA GLN A 50 27.40 -15.15 -12.13
C GLN A 50 26.51 -14.60 -10.99
N PRO A 51 26.90 -13.49 -10.36
CA PRO A 51 26.12 -12.90 -9.28
C PRO A 51 24.76 -12.43 -9.82
N HIS A 52 23.68 -12.84 -9.16
CA HIS A 52 22.31 -12.50 -9.56
C HIS A 52 21.36 -12.54 -8.36
N TYR A 53 20.10 -12.25 -8.59
CA TYR A 53 19.04 -12.32 -7.58
C TYR A 53 17.86 -13.13 -8.11
N SER A 54 17.13 -13.80 -7.21
CA SER A 54 15.88 -14.47 -7.55
C SER A 54 14.78 -13.44 -7.87
N PRO A 55 13.61 -13.88 -8.38
CA PRO A 55 12.44 -13.03 -8.46
C PRO A 55 12.06 -12.41 -7.12
N LEU A 56 11.56 -11.15 -7.16
CA LEU A 56 11.02 -10.48 -5.99
C LEU A 56 9.68 -11.12 -5.59
N VAL A 57 9.54 -11.49 -4.34
CA VAL A 57 8.30 -12.00 -3.76
C VAL A 57 8.01 -11.33 -2.42
N GLY A 58 6.73 -11.10 -2.10
CA GLY A 58 6.30 -10.46 -0.85
C GLY A 58 4.83 -10.10 -0.87
N ALA A 59 4.46 -9.09 -0.09
CA ALA A 59 3.08 -8.63 0.02
C ALA A 59 2.98 -7.15 0.39
N THR A 60 1.82 -6.55 0.08
CA THR A 60 1.31 -5.39 0.80
C THR A 60 0.40 -5.87 1.91
N HIS A 61 0.61 -5.40 3.14
CA HIS A 61 -0.03 -5.93 4.34
C HIS A 61 -0.26 -4.84 5.40
N ASP A 62 -0.96 -5.19 6.44
CA ASP A 62 -1.12 -4.38 7.64
C ASP A 62 -0.09 -4.79 8.72
N GLY A 63 -0.15 -4.14 9.88
CA GLY A 63 0.77 -4.39 10.99
C GLY A 63 0.57 -5.74 11.70
N SER A 64 -0.42 -6.55 11.32
CA SER A 64 -0.65 -7.90 11.88
C SER A 64 0.16 -8.99 11.20
N VAL A 65 0.75 -8.70 10.03
CA VAL A 65 1.52 -9.64 9.23
C VAL A 65 3.01 -9.30 9.29
N THR A 66 3.83 -10.28 9.66
CA THR A 66 5.29 -10.22 9.55
C THR A 66 5.72 -11.23 8.49
N VAL A 67 6.20 -10.75 7.34
CA VAL A 67 6.73 -11.62 6.27
C VAL A 67 8.10 -12.14 6.65
N TRP A 68 8.92 -11.28 7.21
CA TRP A 68 10.21 -11.57 7.81
C TRP A 68 10.67 -10.37 8.64
N GLU A 69 11.59 -10.59 9.57
CA GLU A 69 12.25 -9.51 10.33
C GLU A 69 13.59 -9.99 10.89
N PRO A 70 14.58 -9.11 11.09
CA PRO A 70 15.81 -9.46 11.78
C PRO A 70 15.52 -9.99 13.19
N GLY A 71 16.12 -11.13 13.54
CA GLY A 71 15.87 -11.82 14.82
C GLY A 71 14.68 -12.79 14.80
N GLY A 72 13.83 -12.74 13.77
CA GLY A 72 12.80 -13.76 13.53
C GLY A 72 13.40 -15.06 12.99
N VAL A 73 12.58 -16.08 12.85
CA VAL A 73 12.96 -17.37 12.27
C VAL A 73 12.35 -17.49 10.88
N ALA A 74 13.13 -17.96 9.91
CA ALA A 74 12.67 -18.14 8.55
C ALA A 74 11.50 -19.15 8.49
N THR A 75 10.46 -18.81 7.73
CA THR A 75 9.41 -19.77 7.36
C THR A 75 9.92 -20.71 6.27
N PRO A 76 9.29 -21.86 6.05
CA PRO A 76 9.64 -22.73 4.92
C PRO A 76 9.62 -22.02 3.56
N GLY A 77 8.75 -21.00 3.40
CA GLY A 77 8.71 -20.20 2.20
C GLY A 77 9.91 -19.27 2.06
N LEU A 78 10.34 -18.63 3.14
CA LEU A 78 11.55 -17.77 3.12
C LEU A 78 12.82 -18.61 2.91
N GLU A 79 12.94 -19.76 3.56
CA GLU A 79 14.02 -20.75 3.34
C GLU A 79 14.17 -21.07 1.85
N GLN A 80 13.08 -21.48 1.19
CA GLN A 80 13.09 -21.81 -0.24
C GLN A 80 13.48 -20.63 -1.14
N VAL A 81 13.11 -19.41 -0.76
CA VAL A 81 13.58 -18.22 -1.47
C VAL A 81 15.06 -18.00 -1.24
N ALA A 82 15.54 -18.10 -0.01
CA ALA A 82 16.92 -17.77 0.38
C ALA A 82 17.94 -18.76 -0.14
N GLU A 83 17.61 -20.05 -0.18
CA GLU A 83 18.53 -21.14 -0.59
C GLU A 83 18.51 -21.42 -2.09
N VAL A 84 17.32 -21.44 -2.70
CA VAL A 84 17.18 -21.87 -4.10
C VAL A 84 16.46 -20.88 -5.00
N GLY A 85 16.06 -19.73 -4.48
CA GLY A 85 15.35 -18.69 -5.23
C GLY A 85 13.91 -19.05 -5.62
N ALA A 86 13.32 -20.10 -5.02
CA ALA A 86 11.98 -20.60 -5.34
C ALA A 86 10.91 -19.82 -4.55
N THR A 87 10.04 -19.11 -5.25
CA THR A 87 9.06 -18.19 -4.63
C THR A 87 7.70 -18.83 -4.31
N THR A 88 7.48 -20.08 -4.73
CA THR A 88 6.14 -20.71 -4.71
C THR A 88 5.60 -20.90 -3.30
N ILE A 89 6.42 -21.39 -2.37
CA ILE A 89 5.96 -21.70 -1.00
C ILE A 89 5.68 -20.39 -0.25
N LEU A 90 6.58 -19.41 -0.33
CA LEU A 90 6.34 -18.10 0.28
C LEU A 90 5.09 -17.43 -0.29
N ALA A 91 4.85 -17.52 -1.59
CA ALA A 91 3.62 -16.99 -2.19
C ALA A 91 2.36 -17.69 -1.65
N GLN A 92 2.42 -18.98 -1.35
CA GLN A 92 1.31 -19.72 -0.72
C GLN A 92 1.09 -19.29 0.74
N GLU A 93 2.15 -19.11 1.53
CA GLU A 93 2.07 -18.60 2.90
C GLU A 93 1.43 -17.19 2.91
N LEU A 94 1.87 -16.30 2.01
CA LEU A 94 1.31 -14.96 1.88
C LEU A 94 -0.15 -14.97 1.41
N ALA A 95 -0.55 -15.93 0.56
CA ALA A 95 -1.94 -16.08 0.14
C ALA A 95 -2.85 -16.45 1.32
N GLN A 96 -2.35 -17.16 2.33
CA GLN A 96 -3.11 -17.41 3.57
C GLN A 96 -3.35 -16.12 4.35
N HIS A 97 -2.37 -15.22 4.43
CA HIS A 97 -2.55 -13.90 5.03
C HIS A 97 -3.56 -13.03 4.26
N VAL A 98 -3.59 -13.13 2.93
CA VAL A 98 -4.63 -12.47 2.11
C VAL A 98 -6.02 -13.02 2.46
N GLN A 99 -6.18 -14.33 2.56
CA GLN A 99 -7.44 -14.97 2.95
C GLN A 99 -7.87 -14.60 4.38
N ALA A 100 -6.93 -14.44 5.28
CA ALA A 100 -7.18 -14.01 6.66
C ALA A 100 -7.47 -12.50 6.79
N GLY A 101 -7.26 -11.71 5.73
CA GLY A 101 -7.52 -10.27 5.72
C GLY A 101 -6.39 -9.40 6.28
N GLY A 102 -5.22 -9.96 6.57
CA GLY A 102 -4.03 -9.23 7.03
C GLY A 102 -3.15 -8.70 5.89
N ALA A 103 -3.33 -9.21 4.66
CA ALA A 103 -2.64 -8.73 3.47
C ALA A 103 -3.63 -8.44 2.33
N ALA A 104 -3.27 -7.53 1.41
CA ALA A 104 -4.10 -7.19 0.27
C ALA A 104 -3.88 -8.15 -0.90
N GLN A 105 -2.62 -8.43 -1.18
CA GLN A 105 -2.21 -9.22 -2.34
C GLN A 105 -0.82 -9.81 -2.15
N VAL A 106 -0.59 -10.93 -2.79
CA VAL A 106 0.74 -11.50 -2.98
C VAL A 106 1.42 -10.79 -4.15
N LEU A 107 2.63 -10.32 -3.92
CA LEU A 107 3.52 -9.77 -4.94
C LEU A 107 4.52 -10.88 -5.31
N ASN A 108 4.35 -11.47 -6.49
CA ASN A 108 5.28 -12.46 -7.03
C ASN A 108 5.54 -12.12 -8.50
N TYR A 109 6.67 -11.50 -8.74
CA TYR A 109 6.98 -10.91 -10.04
C TYR A 109 7.62 -11.87 -11.05
N GLY A 110 7.84 -13.12 -10.66
CA GLY A 110 8.44 -14.14 -11.52
C GLY A 110 9.80 -13.69 -12.09
N PHE A 111 10.25 -14.27 -13.18
CA PHE A 111 11.55 -13.96 -13.78
C PHE A 111 11.67 -12.52 -14.29
N ALA A 112 10.56 -11.87 -14.66
CA ALA A 112 10.57 -10.46 -15.06
C ALA A 112 10.95 -9.52 -13.92
N GLY A 113 10.75 -9.94 -12.67
CA GLY A 113 11.17 -9.23 -11.47
C GLY A 113 12.49 -9.72 -10.87
N ALA A 114 13.28 -10.49 -11.60
CA ALA A 114 14.60 -10.95 -11.18
C ALA A 114 15.70 -10.08 -11.78
N LEU A 115 16.74 -9.81 -10.98
CA LEU A 115 17.95 -9.17 -11.46
C LEU A 115 18.87 -10.24 -12.08
N GLY A 116 18.97 -10.27 -13.42
CA GLY A 116 19.69 -11.31 -14.15
C GLY A 116 21.20 -11.29 -13.97
N VAL A 117 21.81 -10.13 -13.66
CA VAL A 117 23.23 -9.98 -13.37
C VAL A 117 23.41 -8.83 -12.38
N SER A 118 24.29 -8.99 -11.39
CA SER A 118 24.69 -7.93 -10.47
C SER A 118 26.10 -7.41 -10.81
N PRO A 119 26.33 -6.09 -10.80
CA PRO A 119 25.38 -5.01 -10.49
C PRO A 119 24.36 -4.75 -11.60
N GLY A 120 23.23 -4.18 -11.24
CA GLY A 120 22.14 -3.87 -12.15
C GLY A 120 20.92 -3.35 -11.42
N SER A 121 19.77 -3.27 -12.12
CA SER A 121 18.52 -2.85 -11.49
C SER A 121 17.31 -3.55 -12.07
N VAL A 122 16.30 -3.76 -11.25
CA VAL A 122 14.98 -4.28 -11.62
C VAL A 122 13.90 -3.39 -11.02
N SER A 123 12.86 -3.09 -11.81
CA SER A 123 11.72 -2.27 -11.38
C SER A 123 10.43 -3.04 -11.53
N VAL A 124 9.58 -2.97 -10.52
CA VAL A 124 8.25 -3.56 -10.52
C VAL A 124 7.23 -2.56 -9.97
N THR A 125 5.96 -2.72 -10.35
CA THR A 125 4.88 -1.85 -9.89
C THR A 125 3.84 -2.65 -9.12
N PHE A 126 3.25 -2.00 -8.10
CA PHE A 126 2.19 -2.60 -7.31
C PHE A 126 1.17 -1.54 -6.90
N VAL A 127 0.01 -1.99 -6.47
CA VAL A 127 -1.05 -1.12 -5.94
C VAL A 127 -1.29 -1.52 -4.49
N THR A 128 -1.54 -0.53 -3.63
CA THR A 128 -1.90 -0.76 -2.24
C THR A 128 -3.01 0.19 -1.79
N THR A 129 -3.55 -0.04 -0.59
CA THR A 129 -4.61 0.75 0.03
C THR A 129 -4.21 1.14 1.46
N PRO A 130 -4.86 2.15 2.06
CA PRO A 130 -4.54 2.54 3.44
C PRO A 130 -4.71 1.45 4.51
N ALA A 131 -5.46 0.39 4.20
CA ALA A 131 -5.60 -0.75 5.11
C ALA A 131 -4.38 -1.66 5.10
N PHE A 132 -3.59 -1.64 4.03
CA PHE A 132 -2.44 -2.51 3.80
C PHE A 132 -1.24 -1.69 3.35
N SER A 133 -0.91 -0.67 4.15
CA SER A 133 0.09 0.34 3.80
C SER A 133 1.54 -0.09 3.97
N GLN A 134 1.78 -1.29 4.47
CA GLN A 134 3.13 -1.83 4.64
C GLN A 134 3.54 -2.68 3.44
N LEU A 135 4.82 -2.59 3.08
CA LEU A 135 5.45 -3.36 2.01
C LEU A 135 6.55 -4.24 2.57
N SER A 136 6.46 -5.54 2.33
CA SER A 136 7.57 -6.49 2.54
C SER A 136 7.89 -7.21 1.24
N LEU A 137 9.18 -7.33 0.93
CA LEU A 137 9.71 -8.04 -0.24
C LEU A 137 10.97 -8.80 0.15
N VAL A 138 11.23 -9.89 -0.54
CA VAL A 138 12.48 -10.65 -0.45
C VAL A 138 12.95 -11.11 -1.83
N SER A 139 14.26 -11.34 -1.96
CA SER A 139 14.91 -11.93 -3.12
C SER A 139 16.21 -12.59 -2.69
N MET A 140 16.48 -13.80 -3.13
CA MET A 140 17.77 -14.47 -2.90
C MET A 140 18.91 -13.64 -3.45
N LEU A 141 20.01 -13.56 -2.71
CA LEU A 141 21.30 -13.09 -3.20
C LEU A 141 22.09 -14.31 -3.68
N ALA A 142 22.15 -14.53 -4.99
CA ALA A 142 22.63 -15.75 -5.59
C ALA A 142 23.96 -15.61 -6.37
N PRO A 143 24.85 -16.60 -6.28
CA PRO A 143 24.75 -17.78 -5.44
C PRO A 143 25.04 -17.48 -3.97
N SER A 144 24.43 -18.20 -3.07
CA SER A 144 24.71 -18.17 -1.63
C SER A 144 24.07 -19.38 -0.95
N PRO A 145 24.47 -19.73 0.29
CA PRO A 145 23.81 -20.80 1.02
C PRO A 145 22.34 -20.49 1.29
N ASP A 146 22.07 -19.39 2.01
CA ASP A 146 20.71 -18.96 2.41
C ASP A 146 20.60 -17.42 2.55
N TRP A 147 21.37 -16.67 1.75
CA TRP A 147 21.36 -15.21 1.89
C TRP A 147 20.35 -14.53 0.98
N PHE A 148 19.73 -13.50 1.51
CA PHE A 148 18.72 -12.74 0.80
C PHE A 148 18.83 -11.24 1.06
N VAL A 149 18.15 -10.46 0.26
CA VAL A 149 17.88 -9.02 0.47
C VAL A 149 16.38 -8.80 0.55
N GLY A 150 15.96 -7.75 1.25
CA GLY A 150 14.53 -7.48 1.31
C GLY A 150 14.16 -6.16 1.96
N LEU A 151 12.86 -5.90 1.92
CA LEU A 151 12.14 -4.88 2.66
C LEU A 151 11.26 -5.58 3.70
N HIS A 152 11.22 -5.08 4.93
CA HIS A 152 10.31 -5.61 5.94
C HIS A 152 9.46 -4.49 6.53
N GLY A 153 8.14 -4.59 6.40
CA GLY A 153 7.18 -3.67 7.00
C GLY A 153 7.40 -2.20 6.65
N VAL A 154 7.83 -1.88 5.43
CA VAL A 154 8.06 -0.49 5.03
C VAL A 154 6.73 0.24 4.93
N GLU A 155 6.51 1.21 5.83
CA GLU A 155 5.27 1.99 5.90
C GLU A 155 5.20 3.04 4.79
N LEU A 156 4.18 2.95 3.95
CA LEU A 156 3.94 3.82 2.79
C LEU A 156 2.89 4.92 3.07
N LEU A 157 2.20 4.87 4.23
CA LEU A 157 1.22 5.87 4.64
C LEU A 157 1.67 6.50 5.96
N GLN A 158 2.17 7.73 5.91
CA GLN A 158 2.73 8.44 7.06
C GLN A 158 1.99 9.75 7.30
N GLY A 159 1.62 10.02 8.57
CA GLY A 159 0.91 11.25 8.91
C GLY A 159 -0.43 11.44 8.19
N GLY A 160 -1.04 10.34 7.75
CA GLY A 160 -2.32 10.35 7.01
C GLY A 160 -2.18 10.64 5.52
N ASP A 161 -0.98 10.73 4.96
CA ASP A 161 -0.71 10.90 3.53
C ASP A 161 0.22 9.82 2.99
N TRP A 162 0.11 9.53 1.70
CA TRP A 162 0.99 8.60 1.02
C TRP A 162 2.39 9.19 0.83
N VAL A 163 3.40 8.41 1.17
CA VAL A 163 4.81 8.78 0.96
C VAL A 163 5.07 8.98 -0.54
N GLU A 164 5.75 10.08 -0.90
CA GLU A 164 6.06 10.42 -2.29
C GLU A 164 7.17 9.54 -2.85
N ALA A 165 8.25 9.41 -2.07
CA ALA A 165 9.39 8.57 -2.41
C ALA A 165 10.13 8.15 -1.14
N LEU A 166 10.67 6.94 -1.16
CA LEU A 166 11.55 6.39 -0.11
C LEU A 166 12.78 5.79 -0.76
N THR A 167 13.90 5.87 -0.03
CA THR A 167 15.12 5.16 -0.35
C THR A 167 15.53 4.32 0.86
N VAL A 168 15.61 3.01 0.69
CA VAL A 168 15.92 2.06 1.76
C VAL A 168 17.20 1.32 1.41
N PRO A 169 18.27 1.44 2.22
CA PRO A 169 19.49 0.67 2.02
C PRO A 169 19.21 -0.83 2.05
N ALA A 170 19.72 -1.56 1.07
CA ALA A 170 19.62 -3.01 1.01
C ALA A 170 20.90 -3.66 1.58
N HIS A 171 20.69 -4.51 2.56
CA HIS A 171 21.74 -5.30 3.20
C HIS A 171 21.48 -6.77 2.91
N ALA A 172 22.56 -7.57 2.91
CA ALA A 172 22.41 -9.01 2.88
C ALA A 172 22.01 -9.53 4.26
N TYR A 173 21.06 -10.44 4.31
CA TYR A 173 20.62 -11.16 5.48
C TYR A 173 20.83 -12.66 5.26
N ASP A 174 21.23 -13.34 6.30
CA ASP A 174 21.34 -14.77 6.46
C ASP A 174 20.00 -15.26 7.02
N ALA A 175 19.37 -16.22 6.36
CA ALA A 175 18.06 -16.73 6.77
C ALA A 175 18.15 -17.67 7.99
N GLY A 176 19.36 -18.15 8.31
CA GLY A 176 19.62 -19.05 9.41
C GLY A 176 19.18 -20.49 9.15
N THR A 177 19.02 -20.85 7.89
CA THR A 177 18.52 -22.16 7.45
C THR A 177 19.66 -23.08 7.00
N ASP A 178 20.77 -22.51 6.50
CA ASP A 178 21.98 -23.23 6.06
C ASP A 178 23.24 -22.71 6.79
N SER A 179 24.14 -23.60 7.20
CA SER A 179 25.39 -23.26 7.89
C SER A 179 26.58 -22.95 6.96
N GLY A 180 26.35 -22.89 5.66
CA GLY A 180 27.36 -22.61 4.66
C GLY A 180 28.01 -21.23 4.84
N GLY A 181 29.33 -21.19 4.94
CA GLY A 181 30.11 -19.97 5.20
C GLY A 181 30.66 -19.29 3.95
N SER A 182 30.29 -19.72 2.75
CA SER A 182 30.76 -19.14 1.48
C SER A 182 29.68 -19.16 0.41
N TYR A 183 29.85 -18.34 -0.64
CA TYR A 183 28.90 -18.25 -1.75
C TYR A 183 28.59 -19.60 -2.45
N LEU A 184 29.52 -20.52 -2.43
CA LEU A 184 29.42 -21.81 -3.12
C LEU A 184 29.53 -22.98 -2.12
N SER A 185 29.16 -22.78 -0.87
CA SER A 185 29.10 -23.87 0.11
C SER A 185 28.12 -24.95 -0.37
N PRO A 186 28.42 -26.22 -0.13
CA PRO A 186 27.41 -27.25 -0.25
C PRO A 186 26.26 -27.00 0.71
N ASP A 187 25.09 -27.48 0.36
CA ASP A 187 23.89 -27.49 1.21
C ASP A 187 24.20 -28.16 2.58
N ALA A 188 23.88 -27.45 3.64
CA ALA A 188 24.17 -27.83 5.02
C ALA A 188 23.07 -27.32 5.97
N ASP A 189 21.85 -27.85 5.79
CA ASP A 189 20.65 -27.52 6.55
C ASP A 189 20.87 -27.48 8.06
N VAL A 190 20.25 -26.49 8.69
CA VAL A 190 20.32 -26.22 10.13
C VAL A 190 18.95 -26.43 10.79
N THR A 191 18.88 -27.43 11.65
CA THR A 191 17.66 -27.72 12.41
C THR A 191 17.95 -27.76 13.91
N PRO A 192 17.30 -26.94 14.74
CA PRO A 192 16.33 -25.88 14.38
C PRO A 192 16.99 -24.68 13.70
N HIS A 193 16.24 -23.97 12.84
CA HIS A 193 16.70 -22.77 12.18
C HIS A 193 17.22 -21.71 13.17
N GLN A 194 18.26 -20.99 12.80
CA GLN A 194 18.78 -19.87 13.56
C GLN A 194 17.98 -18.59 13.26
N PRO A 195 18.02 -17.58 14.14
CA PRO A 195 17.39 -16.29 13.87
C PRO A 195 18.00 -15.60 12.64
N ILE A 196 17.14 -15.01 11.82
CA ILE A 196 17.54 -14.17 10.68
C ILE A 196 18.49 -13.08 11.15
N ALA A 197 19.67 -13.02 10.55
CA ALA A 197 20.71 -12.09 10.96
C ALA A 197 21.26 -11.32 9.75
N ARG A 198 21.68 -10.08 10.01
CA ARG A 198 22.41 -9.32 8.97
C ARG A 198 23.78 -9.93 8.75
N VAL A 199 24.16 -10.17 7.51
CA VAL A 199 25.48 -10.70 7.17
C VAL A 199 26.57 -9.69 7.59
N THR A 200 27.57 -10.19 8.34
CA THR A 200 28.66 -9.36 8.85
C THR A 200 29.73 -9.08 7.81
N THR A 201 30.34 -7.89 7.88
CA THR A 201 31.51 -7.52 7.06
C THR A 201 32.83 -7.70 7.80
N VAL A 202 32.83 -8.28 8.99
CA VAL A 202 34.03 -8.48 9.81
C VAL A 202 34.82 -9.72 9.35
N SER A 203 34.10 -10.75 8.89
CA SER A 203 34.70 -12.03 8.47
C SER A 203 33.87 -12.65 7.34
N GLY A 204 34.37 -13.76 6.79
CA GLY A 204 33.70 -14.50 5.71
C GLY A 204 33.70 -13.76 4.37
N PRO A 205 32.82 -14.12 3.45
CA PRO A 205 32.77 -13.60 2.08
C PRO A 205 32.48 -12.12 1.98
N PHE A 206 31.89 -11.54 3.00
CA PHE A 206 31.64 -10.08 3.09
C PHE A 206 32.75 -9.33 3.83
N ALA A 207 33.84 -9.99 4.21
CA ALA A 207 34.96 -9.32 4.89
C ALA A 207 35.53 -8.18 4.02
N ASN A 208 35.77 -7.02 4.67
CA ASN A 208 36.24 -5.79 4.02
C ASN A 208 35.35 -5.26 2.89
N SER A 209 34.10 -5.65 2.88
CA SER A 209 33.11 -5.27 1.86
C SER A 209 32.23 -4.10 2.32
N SER A 210 31.49 -3.53 1.40
CA SER A 210 30.40 -2.60 1.73
C SER A 210 29.36 -3.28 2.64
N THR A 211 28.80 -2.51 3.57
CA THR A 211 27.66 -2.98 4.37
C THR A 211 26.36 -3.08 3.58
N GLN A 212 26.34 -2.48 2.38
CA GLN A 212 25.17 -2.47 1.49
C GLN A 212 25.48 -3.25 0.23
N VAL A 213 24.56 -4.10 -0.19
CA VAL A 213 24.58 -4.79 -1.48
C VAL A 213 23.75 -4.06 -2.54
N GLY A 214 23.03 -3.01 -2.14
CA GLY A 214 22.23 -2.20 -3.05
C GLY A 214 21.34 -1.21 -2.32
N VAL A 215 20.32 -0.74 -3.03
CA VAL A 215 19.31 0.17 -2.50
C VAL A 215 17.96 -0.11 -3.15
N PHE A 216 16.90 -0.08 -2.34
CA PHE A 216 15.53 -0.02 -2.84
C PHE A 216 15.09 1.44 -2.94
N THR A 217 14.55 1.84 -4.08
CA THR A 217 13.83 3.10 -4.24
C THR A 217 12.36 2.79 -4.47
N ILE A 218 11.49 3.46 -3.73
CA ILE A 218 10.04 3.30 -3.82
C ILE A 218 9.47 4.65 -4.21
N GLN A 219 8.72 4.73 -5.30
CA GLN A 219 8.21 5.99 -5.86
C GLN A 219 6.71 5.86 -6.12
N ARG A 220 5.93 6.81 -5.60
CA ARG A 220 4.49 6.93 -5.88
C ARG A 220 4.27 7.33 -7.34
N LEU A 221 3.43 6.57 -8.05
CA LEU A 221 3.09 6.82 -9.45
C LEU A 221 1.81 7.65 -9.56
N HIS A 222 0.73 7.17 -8.97
CA HIS A 222 -0.56 7.87 -8.86
C HIS A 222 -1.27 7.41 -7.59
N SER A 223 -2.24 8.20 -7.13
CA SER A 223 -3.00 7.83 -5.93
C SER A 223 -4.36 8.48 -5.88
N THR A 224 -5.26 7.83 -5.15
CA THR A 224 -6.47 8.42 -4.61
C THR A 224 -6.52 8.14 -3.11
N LEU A 225 -6.87 9.12 -2.29
CA LEU A 225 -6.96 8.97 -0.84
C LEU A 225 -8.19 9.74 -0.32
N ILE A 226 -9.16 9.04 0.27
CA ILE A 226 -10.30 9.69 0.92
C ILE A 226 -9.89 10.12 2.32
N TYR A 227 -10.15 11.39 2.64
CA TYR A 227 -9.77 11.99 3.93
C TYR A 227 -10.89 12.82 4.53
N GLY A 228 -10.69 13.22 5.78
CA GLY A 228 -11.62 13.96 6.62
C GLY A 228 -11.86 13.23 7.94
N CYS A 229 -12.05 13.99 9.01
CA CYS A 229 -12.12 13.48 10.37
C CYS A 229 -13.57 13.45 10.91
N VAL A 230 -14.39 14.40 10.50
CA VAL A 230 -15.74 14.64 11.07
C VAL A 230 -16.83 14.29 10.06
N ASN A 231 -16.66 14.65 8.79
CA ASN A 231 -17.66 14.34 7.78
C ASN A 231 -17.90 12.81 7.69
N PRO A 232 -19.16 12.35 7.53
CA PRO A 232 -19.51 10.95 7.67
C PRO A 232 -18.72 10.03 6.73
N ALA A 233 -18.27 8.91 7.24
CA ALA A 233 -17.70 7.84 6.42
C ALA A 233 -18.76 7.37 5.41
N GLY A 234 -18.33 7.06 4.18
CA GLY A 234 -19.26 6.70 3.10
C GLY A 234 -19.96 7.86 2.41
N SER A 235 -19.77 9.12 2.88
CA SER A 235 -20.35 10.28 2.20
C SER A 235 -19.71 10.60 0.86
N LEU A 236 -18.49 10.12 0.61
CA LEU A 236 -17.79 10.14 -0.67
C LEU A 236 -17.00 8.84 -0.85
N THR A 237 -17.11 8.26 -2.04
CA THR A 237 -16.26 7.14 -2.48
C THR A 237 -15.67 7.44 -3.85
N VAL A 238 -14.57 6.81 -4.19
CA VAL A 238 -13.86 6.98 -5.45
C VAL A 238 -13.53 5.63 -6.08
N SER A 239 -13.67 5.53 -7.40
CA SER A 239 -13.23 4.38 -8.18
C SER A 239 -12.57 4.85 -9.48
N GLY A 240 -11.73 3.99 -10.07
CA GLY A 240 -10.89 4.31 -11.21
C GLY A 240 -9.49 4.78 -10.81
N ASP A 241 -8.63 4.98 -11.81
CA ASP A 241 -7.22 5.38 -11.64
C ASP A 241 -7.02 6.87 -11.93
N ALA A 242 -6.24 7.53 -11.08
CA ALA A 242 -5.87 8.94 -11.28
C ALA A 242 -4.75 9.06 -12.32
N ARG A 243 -5.01 8.69 -13.58
CA ARG A 243 -4.04 8.67 -14.70
C ARG A 243 -4.52 9.50 -15.87
N LEU A 244 -3.58 10.01 -16.66
CA LEU A 244 -3.88 10.76 -17.88
C LEU A 244 -4.84 9.98 -18.80
N GLY A 245 -5.84 10.67 -19.33
CA GLY A 245 -6.83 10.10 -20.25
C GLY A 245 -7.85 9.17 -19.59
N GLN A 246 -7.76 8.90 -18.28
CA GLN A 246 -8.74 8.11 -17.54
C GLN A 246 -9.82 8.99 -16.93
N SER A 247 -10.86 8.38 -16.41
CA SER A 247 -11.93 9.07 -15.70
C SER A 247 -12.14 8.42 -14.33
N LEU A 248 -12.09 9.23 -13.30
CA LEU A 248 -12.51 8.81 -11.96
C LEU A 248 -14.03 8.92 -11.82
N GLN A 249 -14.63 8.01 -11.08
CA GLN A 249 -16.02 8.11 -10.65
C GLN A 249 -16.04 8.44 -9.16
N LEU A 250 -16.55 9.60 -8.81
CA LEU A 250 -16.79 10.00 -7.43
C LEU A 250 -18.27 9.80 -7.12
N THR A 251 -18.56 8.97 -6.13
CA THR A 251 -19.93 8.72 -5.70
C THR A 251 -20.19 9.43 -4.38
N LEU A 252 -21.21 10.28 -4.37
CA LEU A 252 -21.68 11.04 -3.22
C LEU A 252 -22.89 10.34 -2.63
N ALA A 253 -22.97 10.27 -1.30
CA ALA A 253 -24.08 9.71 -0.55
C ALA A 253 -24.35 10.53 0.73
N ASP A 254 -25.54 10.43 1.25
CA ASP A 254 -25.85 10.85 2.62
C ASP A 254 -26.05 9.63 3.53
N PRO A 255 -25.00 9.16 4.21
CA PRO A 255 -25.13 8.03 5.14
C PRO A 255 -25.99 8.34 6.37
N THR A 256 -26.26 9.61 6.62
CA THR A 256 -27.12 10.03 7.76
C THR A 256 -28.61 9.91 7.45
N LEU A 257 -28.95 9.86 6.16
CA LEU A 257 -30.33 9.85 5.64
C LEU A 257 -31.17 11.07 6.10
N GLN A 258 -30.51 12.19 6.42
CA GLN A 258 -31.15 13.39 6.98
C GLN A 258 -31.05 14.61 6.06
N PHE A 259 -30.31 14.50 4.95
CA PHE A 259 -30.18 15.64 4.05
C PHE A 259 -31.47 15.81 3.22
N PRO A 260 -32.00 17.04 3.12
CA PRO A 260 -33.24 17.29 2.38
C PRO A 260 -33.13 16.92 0.90
N THR A 261 -34.16 16.28 0.36
CA THR A 261 -34.26 15.95 -1.07
C THR A 261 -35.46 16.68 -1.70
N PRO A 262 -35.37 17.07 -2.98
CA PRO A 262 -34.20 16.97 -3.84
C PRO A 262 -33.09 17.95 -3.45
N ALA A 263 -31.82 17.58 -3.74
CA ALA A 263 -30.67 18.43 -3.52
C ALA A 263 -29.79 18.52 -4.77
N VAL A 264 -29.26 19.69 -5.05
CA VAL A 264 -28.19 19.86 -6.04
C VAL A 264 -26.89 19.27 -5.45
N THR A 265 -26.15 18.53 -6.27
CA THR A 265 -24.82 18.04 -5.90
C THR A 265 -23.75 18.74 -6.70
N ALA A 266 -22.57 18.91 -6.10
CA ALA A 266 -21.40 19.39 -6.80
C ALA A 266 -20.12 18.82 -6.17
N LEU A 267 -19.03 18.85 -6.94
CA LEU A 267 -17.67 18.65 -6.46
C LEU A 267 -16.94 19.98 -6.53
N ALA A 268 -16.49 20.49 -5.39
CA ALA A 268 -15.55 21.57 -5.33
C ALA A 268 -14.14 21.01 -5.55
N VAL A 269 -13.35 21.65 -6.39
CA VAL A 269 -12.00 21.24 -6.79
C VAL A 269 -10.99 22.26 -6.30
N SER A 270 -9.86 21.81 -5.76
CA SER A 270 -8.77 22.64 -5.28
C SER A 270 -7.42 22.10 -5.73
N GLY A 271 -6.50 22.99 -6.09
CA GLY A 271 -5.08 22.66 -6.27
C GLY A 271 -4.29 22.66 -4.97
N SER A 272 -4.91 23.02 -3.84
CA SER A 272 -4.27 23.07 -2.54
C SER A 272 -5.04 22.31 -1.48
N ARG A 273 -4.32 21.62 -0.58
CA ARG A 273 -4.93 20.92 0.56
C ARG A 273 -5.24 21.89 1.69
N VAL A 274 -6.18 21.50 2.53
CA VAL A 274 -6.50 22.25 3.75
C VAL A 274 -5.31 22.25 4.73
N ALA A 275 -5.13 23.35 5.48
CA ALA A 275 -4.00 23.52 6.40
C ALA A 275 -4.00 22.50 7.54
N GLY A 276 -4.94 21.83 7.92
CA GLY A 276 -4.97 20.81 8.98
C GLY A 276 -5.01 19.37 8.45
N PHE A 277 -4.67 19.14 7.17
CA PHE A 277 -4.75 17.80 6.55
C PHE A 277 -4.24 16.66 7.49
N PRO A 278 -4.97 15.52 7.62
CA PRO A 278 -6.17 15.13 6.90
C PRO A 278 -7.50 15.70 7.46
N CYS A 279 -7.47 16.56 8.47
CA CYS A 279 -8.64 17.20 9.03
C CYS A 279 -8.71 18.67 8.58
N GLY A 280 -9.89 19.27 8.67
CA GLY A 280 -10.12 20.65 8.29
C GLY A 280 -10.96 21.43 9.33
N PRO A 281 -11.13 22.75 9.15
CA PRO A 281 -11.95 23.56 10.04
C PRO A 281 -13.42 23.15 9.97
N LEU A 282 -14.08 23.21 11.13
CA LEU A 282 -15.49 22.91 11.26
C LEU A 282 -16.35 24.14 10.96
N LEU A 283 -17.31 23.96 10.07
CA LEU A 283 -18.29 24.98 9.70
C LEU A 283 -19.64 24.62 10.36
N PRO A 284 -20.18 25.45 11.27
CA PRO A 284 -21.44 25.19 11.95
C PRO A 284 -22.60 25.00 10.96
N GLY A 285 -23.40 23.96 11.16
CA GLY A 285 -24.59 23.67 10.34
C GLY A 285 -24.30 23.22 8.90
N ARG A 286 -23.06 22.88 8.57
CA ARG A 286 -22.64 22.39 7.24
C ARG A 286 -22.46 20.86 7.17
N GLY A 287 -22.83 20.13 8.21
CA GLY A 287 -22.86 18.67 8.18
C GLY A 287 -24.00 18.12 7.32
N LEU A 288 -23.92 16.84 6.95
CA LEU A 288 -25.00 16.14 6.26
C LEU A 288 -26.22 15.98 7.19
N ALA A 289 -26.00 15.64 8.46
CA ALA A 289 -27.06 15.65 9.46
C ALA A 289 -27.44 17.08 9.86
N ALA A 290 -28.71 17.30 10.15
CA ALA A 290 -29.24 18.59 10.53
C ALA A 290 -28.58 19.12 11.83
N GLY A 291 -28.19 20.40 11.82
CA GLY A 291 -27.56 21.04 12.97
C GLY A 291 -26.11 20.65 13.25
N GLN A 292 -25.59 19.60 12.62
CA GLN A 292 -24.20 19.18 12.82
C GLN A 292 -23.21 20.04 12.03
N PRO A 293 -22.00 20.22 12.53
CA PRO A 293 -20.95 20.89 11.78
C PRO A 293 -20.49 20.03 10.60
N GLY A 294 -20.09 20.66 9.51
CA GLY A 294 -19.41 20.05 8.39
C GLY A 294 -17.96 20.49 8.35
N GLU A 295 -17.09 19.62 7.95
CA GLU A 295 -15.65 19.84 7.86
C GLU A 295 -15.28 20.33 6.45
N LEU A 296 -14.66 21.52 6.34
CA LEU A 296 -14.13 22.03 5.08
C LEU A 296 -12.73 21.43 4.85
N LEU A 297 -12.58 20.69 3.77
CA LEU A 297 -11.38 19.86 3.52
C LEU A 297 -10.52 20.36 2.35
N LEU A 298 -10.86 21.51 1.78
CA LEU A 298 -10.13 22.15 0.68
C LEU A 298 -9.38 23.39 1.16
N GLY A 299 -8.19 23.66 0.62
CA GLY A 299 -7.44 24.89 0.88
C GLY A 299 -8.02 26.10 0.14
N SER A 300 -8.63 25.87 -1.03
CA SER A 300 -9.30 26.84 -1.86
C SER A 300 -10.46 26.17 -2.61
N VAL A 301 -11.24 26.92 -3.35
CA VAL A 301 -12.17 26.41 -4.36
C VAL A 301 -11.80 27.04 -5.68
N ASP A 302 -11.11 26.30 -6.52
CA ASP A 302 -10.58 26.80 -7.81
C ASP A 302 -11.53 26.50 -8.95
N ALA A 303 -12.34 25.44 -8.83
CA ALA A 303 -13.37 25.05 -9.78
C ALA A 303 -14.51 24.29 -9.09
N THR A 304 -15.64 24.17 -9.80
CA THR A 304 -16.79 23.39 -9.34
C THR A 304 -17.34 22.54 -10.50
N ILE A 305 -17.58 21.27 -10.26
CA ILE A 305 -18.21 20.35 -11.19
C ILE A 305 -19.62 20.05 -10.67
N LEU A 306 -20.65 20.42 -11.44
CA LEU A 306 -22.03 20.10 -11.07
C LEU A 306 -22.29 18.62 -11.28
N GLY A 307 -22.92 18.00 -10.29
CA GLY A 307 -23.36 16.61 -10.34
C GLY A 307 -24.86 16.47 -10.65
N PRO A 308 -25.34 15.24 -10.79
CA PRO A 308 -26.76 14.95 -10.92
C PRO A 308 -27.55 15.39 -9.68
N LEU A 309 -28.86 15.57 -9.84
CA LEU A 309 -29.75 15.88 -8.72
C LEU A 309 -29.84 14.69 -7.76
N PHE A 310 -29.57 14.91 -6.48
CA PHE A 310 -29.73 13.91 -5.43
C PHE A 310 -31.19 13.82 -5.01
N GLN A 311 -31.73 12.60 -5.09
CA GLN A 311 -33.10 12.27 -4.71
C GLN A 311 -33.18 11.23 -3.58
N GLY A 312 -32.05 11.01 -2.88
CA GLY A 312 -31.83 9.91 -1.95
C GLY A 312 -30.93 8.81 -2.59
N GLY A 313 -30.33 7.99 -1.76
CA GLY A 313 -29.39 6.97 -2.21
C GLY A 313 -28.00 7.53 -2.56
N THR A 314 -27.52 7.32 -3.79
CA THR A 314 -26.20 7.75 -4.25
C THR A 314 -26.30 8.52 -5.56
N VAL A 315 -25.34 9.42 -5.80
CA VAL A 315 -25.11 10.05 -7.11
C VAL A 315 -23.65 9.94 -7.50
N SER A 316 -23.38 9.69 -8.77
CA SER A 316 -22.03 9.58 -9.28
C SER A 316 -21.69 10.75 -10.21
N VAL A 317 -20.47 11.28 -10.04
CA VAL A 317 -19.91 12.37 -10.85
C VAL A 317 -18.64 11.85 -11.50
N ALA A 318 -18.59 11.90 -12.84
CA ALA A 318 -17.39 11.58 -13.58
C ALA A 318 -16.42 12.76 -13.58
N VAL A 319 -15.16 12.49 -13.25
CA VAL A 319 -14.06 13.46 -13.27
C VAL A 319 -13.03 13.01 -14.30
N PRO A 320 -13.10 13.48 -15.53
CA PRO A 320 -12.13 13.14 -16.57
C PRO A 320 -10.78 13.79 -16.26
N ILE A 321 -9.70 13.02 -16.41
CA ILE A 321 -8.33 13.53 -16.30
C ILE A 321 -7.81 13.76 -17.73
N PRO A 322 -7.56 15.01 -18.12
CA PRO A 322 -7.13 15.33 -19.48
C PRO A 322 -5.80 14.66 -19.84
N GLN A 323 -5.62 14.35 -21.13
CA GLN A 323 -4.37 13.80 -21.68
C GLN A 323 -3.29 14.90 -21.79
N GLN A 324 -2.92 15.51 -20.68
CA GLN A 324 -1.96 16.62 -20.61
C GLN A 324 -0.78 16.24 -19.73
N ALA A 325 0.41 16.10 -20.31
CA ALA A 325 1.61 15.68 -19.59
C ALA A 325 1.97 16.59 -18.38
N ALA A 326 1.60 17.87 -18.43
CA ALA A 326 1.83 18.81 -17.34
C ALA A 326 1.06 18.45 -16.04
N LEU A 327 0.05 17.59 -16.13
CA LEU A 327 -0.71 17.12 -14.96
C LEU A 327 -0.01 16.00 -14.22
N VAL A 328 0.95 15.30 -14.83
CA VAL A 328 1.67 14.20 -14.17
C VAL A 328 2.40 14.73 -12.94
N GLY A 329 2.15 14.08 -11.81
CA GLY A 329 2.70 14.48 -10.51
C GLY A 329 1.95 15.62 -9.82
N GLN A 330 0.96 16.24 -10.47
CA GLN A 330 0.12 17.23 -9.81
C GLN A 330 -0.87 16.56 -8.87
N SER A 331 -1.17 17.25 -7.77
CA SER A 331 -2.17 16.83 -6.80
C SER A 331 -3.38 17.75 -6.85
N PHE A 332 -4.57 17.14 -6.75
CA PHE A 332 -5.84 17.84 -6.68
C PHE A 332 -6.65 17.30 -5.50
N TYR A 333 -7.52 18.13 -4.98
CA TYR A 333 -8.37 17.84 -3.83
C TYR A 333 -9.82 18.14 -4.21
N LEU A 334 -10.71 17.16 -4.02
CA LEU A 334 -12.11 17.29 -4.37
C LEU A 334 -12.99 16.97 -3.17
N GLN A 335 -13.94 17.84 -2.88
CA GLN A 335 -14.92 17.65 -1.81
C GLN A 335 -16.33 17.73 -2.38
N GLY A 336 -17.16 16.76 -2.08
CA GLY A 336 -18.56 16.75 -2.44
C GLY A 336 -19.39 17.67 -1.55
N LEU A 337 -20.43 18.23 -2.14
CA LEU A 337 -21.42 19.00 -1.42
C LEU A 337 -22.83 18.69 -1.91
N PHE A 338 -23.78 18.83 -1.01
CA PHE A 338 -25.21 18.82 -1.26
C PHE A 338 -25.79 20.19 -0.93
N ALA A 339 -26.74 20.69 -1.73
CA ALA A 339 -27.39 21.98 -1.52
C ALA A 339 -28.92 21.84 -1.68
N SER A 340 -29.65 22.10 -0.59
CA SER A 340 -31.14 22.15 -0.54
C SER A 340 -31.55 22.95 0.69
N GLY A 341 -31.72 24.27 0.55
CA GLY A 341 -31.97 25.19 1.67
C GLY A 341 -30.79 25.34 2.64
N ARG A 342 -29.87 24.39 2.65
CA ARG A 342 -28.58 24.41 3.37
C ARG A 342 -27.50 23.71 2.55
N ILE A 343 -26.25 23.86 2.93
CA ILE A 343 -25.14 23.12 2.33
C ILE A 343 -24.70 22.04 3.31
N GLY A 344 -24.51 20.81 2.81
CA GLY A 344 -23.91 19.71 3.53
C GLY A 344 -22.62 19.26 2.85
N LEU A 345 -21.56 19.05 3.63
CA LEU A 345 -20.23 18.69 3.14
C LEU A 345 -19.97 17.21 3.34
N THR A 346 -19.36 16.58 2.33
CA THR A 346 -18.90 15.18 2.40
C THR A 346 -17.44 15.10 2.85
N ARG A 347 -16.91 13.89 3.00
CA ARG A 347 -15.46 13.69 2.95
C ARG A 347 -14.89 14.22 1.63
N ALA A 348 -13.57 14.33 1.57
CA ALA A 348 -12.86 14.74 0.37
C ALA A 348 -11.94 13.62 -0.14
N VAL A 349 -11.52 13.74 -1.39
CA VAL A 349 -10.49 12.89 -1.98
C VAL A 349 -9.30 13.76 -2.38
N ALA A 350 -8.11 13.33 -1.99
CA ALA A 350 -6.84 13.79 -2.54
C ALA A 350 -6.48 12.83 -3.69
N LEU A 351 -6.12 13.37 -4.84
CA LEU A 351 -5.64 12.59 -5.96
C LEU A 351 -4.29 13.13 -6.45
N ARG A 352 -3.43 12.22 -6.89
CA ARG A 352 -2.19 12.54 -7.59
C ARG A 352 -2.25 11.90 -8.96
N VAL A 353 -2.05 12.72 -9.98
CA VAL A 353 -2.15 12.27 -11.38
C VAL A 353 -0.87 11.53 -11.80
N GLY A 354 -1.04 10.34 -12.36
CA GLY A 354 0.00 9.57 -13.00
C GLY A 354 -0.03 9.62 -14.52
N SER A 355 0.99 9.07 -15.16
CA SER A 355 1.07 8.90 -16.60
C SER A 355 0.19 7.79 -17.12
#